data_951a8a9ac8d323d73ae35258ea7c51ab
#
_entry.id   951a8a9ac8d323d73ae35258ea7c51ab
#
_cell.length_a   1.000
_cell.length_b   1.000
_cell.length_c   1.000
_cell.angle_alpha   90.00
_cell.angle_beta   90.00
_cell.angle_gamma   90.00
#
_symmetry.space_group_name_H-M   'P 1'
#
loop_
_entity.id
_entity.type
_entity.pdbx_description
1 polymer ?
#
loop_
_entity_poly.entity_id
_entity_poly.type
_entity_poly.pdbx_seq_one_letter_code
_entity_poly.pdbx_strand_id
1 'polypeptide(L)'
;LPITNEKWYEIDDKQDLDIAETIFAGDENMLGKFYSRYGGFWRFPQMLDFCYLVNPYFHSSKIIDEMEANFRTLVAEYPSGMKVNTLLASKCWGVKEDYIICGNGAAELIKELMETLTGTLGIIRPTFEEYPNRCQLQTVVTFIPQNNEYRYNIQDLMDFFGSKPVDTLLLINPDNPSGNYISMEDVCILAKWCERHGVRLIVDESFVDFSEGWTNNSLLYDNVLETYPHMIVIKSISKSYGVPGLRLGIMCSADVGLITRMKKAVSIWNINSFAEFFMQIFSKYEKDYKRACEKFISERNLFELELCSIHFLRVMPSQANYFLCEVLPPCSVGWLAMTMLKHYNILIRECSDKEGFDGKQYIRIAVRNHEDNAKLVNAFKEIDEQCKQMMK
;
A
#
# COMPACT_ATOMS: atom_id res chain seq x y z
N LEU A 1 -21.76 39.41 11.24
CA LEU A 1 -22.12 38.36 12.22
C LEU A 1 -20.94 37.41 12.30
N PRO A 2 -20.38 37.15 13.51
CA PRO A 2 -19.35 36.11 13.61
C PRO A 2 -20.01 34.74 13.34
N ILE A 3 -19.52 34.04 12.32
CA ILE A 3 -19.88 32.64 12.05
C ILE A 3 -19.07 31.82 13.05
N THR A 4 -19.71 31.39 14.11
CA THR A 4 -19.09 30.55 15.15
C THR A 4 -19.66 29.15 15.05
N ASN A 5 -18.79 28.14 14.89
CA ASN A 5 -19.09 26.70 14.85
C ASN A 5 -19.88 26.17 13.63
N GLU A 6 -20.08 26.94 12.58
CA GLU A 6 -20.69 26.45 11.34
C GLU A 6 -19.61 26.11 10.32
N LYS A 7 -19.78 25.02 9.59
CA LYS A 7 -18.94 24.69 8.42
C LYS A 7 -19.31 25.65 7.30
N TRP A 8 -18.34 26.35 6.75
CA TRP A 8 -18.50 27.16 5.55
C TRP A 8 -17.34 26.88 4.58
N TYR A 9 -17.57 27.11 3.29
CA TYR A 9 -16.57 26.94 2.23
C TYR A 9 -16.83 27.95 1.15
N GLU A 10 -15.79 28.67 0.70
CA GLU A 10 -15.85 29.62 -0.39
C GLU A 10 -15.72 28.87 -1.72
N ILE A 11 -16.54 29.23 -2.70
CA ILE A 11 -16.59 28.55 -3.99
C ILE A 11 -16.22 29.57 -5.05
N ASP A 12 -14.97 29.50 -5.54
CA ASP A 12 -14.46 30.37 -6.59
C ASP A 12 -14.45 29.66 -7.95
N ASP A 13 -14.36 28.33 -7.96
CA ASP A 13 -14.33 27.54 -9.18
C ASP A 13 -15.12 26.20 -9.05
N LYS A 14 -15.11 25.40 -10.15
CA LYS A 14 -15.79 24.09 -10.17
C LYS A 14 -15.18 23.09 -9.20
N GLN A 15 -13.90 23.24 -8.88
CA GLN A 15 -13.21 22.35 -7.94
C GLN A 15 -13.62 22.65 -6.50
N ASP A 16 -13.76 23.95 -6.18
CA ASP A 16 -14.28 24.39 -4.88
C ASP A 16 -15.72 23.92 -4.69
N LEU A 17 -16.53 23.96 -5.75
CA LEU A 17 -17.88 23.41 -5.71
C LEU A 17 -17.87 21.90 -5.38
N ASP A 18 -17.01 21.11 -6.03
CA ASP A 18 -16.87 19.67 -5.77
C ASP A 18 -16.39 19.38 -4.33
N ILE A 19 -15.49 20.21 -3.79
CA ILE A 19 -15.06 20.13 -2.39
C ILE A 19 -16.22 20.47 -1.45
N ALA A 20 -16.93 21.57 -1.71
CA ALA A 20 -18.09 21.98 -0.94
C ALA A 20 -19.18 20.90 -0.96
N GLU A 21 -19.51 20.36 -2.13
CA GLU A 21 -20.46 19.26 -2.29
C GLU A 21 -20.05 17.99 -1.52
N THR A 22 -18.74 17.77 -1.33
CA THR A 22 -18.21 16.65 -0.52
C THR A 22 -18.37 16.94 0.97
N ILE A 23 -18.04 18.15 1.42
CA ILE A 23 -18.13 18.58 2.83
C ILE A 23 -19.58 18.65 3.30
N PHE A 24 -20.49 19.13 2.43
CA PHE A 24 -21.92 19.32 2.73
C PHE A 24 -22.81 18.21 2.19
N ALA A 25 -22.25 17.08 1.74
CA ALA A 25 -23.04 15.92 1.33
C ALA A 25 -23.91 15.43 2.49
N GLY A 26 -25.14 14.99 2.16
CA GLY A 26 -25.97 14.27 3.12
C GLY A 26 -25.28 12.97 3.58
N ASP A 27 -25.65 12.52 4.78
CA ASP A 27 -25.01 11.39 5.48
C ASP A 27 -24.84 10.14 4.62
N GLU A 28 -25.86 9.80 3.84
CA GLU A 28 -25.87 8.58 3.02
C GLU A 28 -24.78 8.58 1.90
N ASN A 29 -24.33 9.76 1.49
CA ASN A 29 -23.40 9.92 0.36
C ASN A 29 -21.99 10.42 0.74
N MET A 30 -21.78 10.90 1.96
CA MET A 30 -20.54 11.56 2.37
C MET A 30 -19.32 10.62 2.28
N LEU A 31 -19.37 9.44 2.90
CA LEU A 31 -18.29 8.45 2.85
C LEU A 31 -17.99 8.01 1.40
N GLY A 32 -19.05 7.73 0.62
CA GLY A 32 -18.93 7.37 -0.79
C GLY A 32 -18.19 8.43 -1.61
N LYS A 33 -18.50 9.71 -1.39
CA LYS A 33 -17.83 10.83 -2.06
C LYS A 33 -16.36 10.92 -1.68
N PHE A 34 -16.00 10.73 -0.40
CA PHE A 34 -14.59 10.69 0.00
C PHE A 34 -13.85 9.48 -0.59
N TYR A 35 -14.44 8.28 -0.53
CA TYR A 35 -13.80 7.09 -1.06
C TYR A 35 -13.60 7.13 -2.58
N SER A 36 -14.56 7.68 -3.32
CA SER A 36 -14.48 7.81 -4.79
C SER A 36 -13.37 8.76 -5.28
N ARG A 37 -12.83 9.61 -4.41
CA ARG A 37 -11.70 10.49 -4.77
C ARG A 37 -10.37 9.75 -4.94
N TYR A 38 -10.20 8.59 -4.30
CA TYR A 38 -8.95 7.83 -4.32
C TYR A 38 -7.68 8.63 -3.97
N GLY A 39 -7.81 9.78 -3.28
CA GLY A 39 -6.71 10.68 -2.91
C GLY A 39 -7.07 12.15 -2.97
N GLY A 40 -6.06 13.03 -2.98
CA GLY A 40 -6.27 14.48 -3.01
C GLY A 40 -6.79 15.04 -1.68
N PHE A 41 -6.63 14.32 -0.58
CA PHE A 41 -7.14 14.70 0.74
C PHE A 41 -6.38 15.87 1.37
N TRP A 42 -5.25 16.28 0.79
CA TRP A 42 -4.58 17.54 1.14
C TRP A 42 -5.46 18.79 0.93
N ARG A 43 -6.55 18.67 0.17
CA ARG A 43 -7.60 19.71 0.03
C ARG A 43 -8.53 19.79 1.24
N PHE A 44 -8.43 18.86 2.16
CA PHE A 44 -9.20 18.81 3.41
C PHE A 44 -8.26 18.88 4.62
N PRO A 45 -7.61 20.03 4.87
CA PRO A 45 -6.47 20.14 5.79
C PRO A 45 -6.81 19.82 7.26
N GLN A 46 -8.09 19.85 7.61
CA GLN A 46 -8.53 19.49 8.97
C GLN A 46 -8.84 18.00 9.12
N MET A 47 -8.93 17.26 8.00
CA MET A 47 -9.23 15.84 8.02
C MET A 47 -7.96 15.01 8.16
N LEU A 48 -7.95 14.08 9.12
CA LEU A 48 -6.92 13.07 9.25
C LEU A 48 -7.26 11.85 8.38
N ASP A 49 -6.39 11.56 7.42
CA ASP A 49 -6.53 10.43 6.52
C ASP A 49 -5.82 9.19 7.07
N PHE A 50 -6.59 8.18 7.47
CA PHE A 50 -6.12 6.84 7.84
C PHE A 50 -6.40 5.78 6.76
N CYS A 51 -6.76 6.19 5.54
CA CYS A 51 -6.98 5.29 4.41
C CYS A 51 -5.70 4.99 3.62
N TYR A 52 -4.81 6.01 3.47
CA TYR A 52 -3.64 5.92 2.64
C TYR A 52 -2.37 5.63 3.42
N LEU A 53 -1.58 4.73 2.87
CA LEU A 53 -0.55 3.94 3.51
C LEU A 53 0.82 4.53 3.18
N VAL A 54 1.29 5.52 3.93
CA VAL A 54 2.53 6.27 3.65
C VAL A 54 3.36 6.41 4.92
N ASN A 55 4.68 6.23 4.83
CA ASN A 55 5.61 6.48 5.94
C ASN A 55 5.67 8.00 6.24
N PRO A 56 5.27 8.45 7.43
CA PRO A 56 5.27 9.86 7.76
C PRO A 56 6.65 10.38 8.21
N TYR A 57 7.67 9.53 8.32
CA TYR A 57 8.93 9.88 8.98
C TYR A 57 10.10 10.14 8.03
N PHE A 58 10.00 9.73 6.74
CA PHE A 58 11.17 9.79 5.85
C PHE A 58 11.34 11.13 5.12
N HIS A 59 10.29 11.84 4.74
CA HIS A 59 10.41 13.12 4.06
C HIS A 59 10.98 14.19 5.01
N SER A 60 12.29 14.12 5.27
CA SER A 60 13.01 15.13 6.06
C SER A 60 13.03 16.47 5.33
N SER A 61 13.10 17.58 6.09
CA SER A 61 13.23 18.92 5.51
C SER A 61 14.31 19.00 4.45
N LYS A 62 15.45 18.35 4.68
CA LYS A 62 16.62 18.39 3.77
C LYS A 62 16.31 17.84 2.37
N ILE A 63 15.58 16.73 2.25
CA ILE A 63 15.25 16.17 0.93
C ILE A 63 14.20 17.03 0.24
N ILE A 64 13.28 17.61 0.99
CA ILE A 64 12.28 18.55 0.48
C ILE A 64 12.98 19.83 0.02
N ASP A 65 13.84 20.44 0.84
CA ASP A 65 14.60 21.64 0.50
C ASP A 65 15.41 21.45 -0.80
N GLU A 66 16.04 20.27 -0.99
CA GLU A 66 16.79 19.94 -2.20
C GLU A 66 15.86 19.81 -3.43
N MET A 67 14.65 19.25 -3.26
CA MET A 67 13.65 19.20 -4.33
C MET A 67 13.09 20.59 -4.67
N GLU A 68 12.81 21.41 -3.67
CA GLU A 68 12.33 22.79 -3.83
C GLU A 68 13.37 23.65 -4.56
N ALA A 69 14.64 23.53 -4.22
CA ALA A 69 15.73 24.26 -4.90
C ALA A 69 15.82 23.95 -6.40
N ASN A 70 15.38 22.75 -6.82
CA ASN A 70 15.39 22.30 -8.21
C ASN A 70 14.01 22.37 -8.90
N PHE A 71 12.95 22.79 -8.19
CA PHE A 71 11.57 22.73 -8.64
C PHE A 71 11.37 23.36 -10.03
N ARG A 72 11.89 24.57 -10.28
CA ARG A 72 11.72 25.28 -11.56
C ARG A 72 12.28 24.50 -12.73
N THR A 73 13.46 23.89 -12.58
CA THR A 73 14.11 23.05 -13.60
C THR A 73 13.29 21.76 -13.82
N LEU A 74 12.91 21.09 -12.73
CA LEU A 74 12.20 19.82 -12.80
C LEU A 74 10.79 19.94 -13.43
N VAL A 75 10.15 21.09 -13.30
CA VAL A 75 8.85 21.35 -13.96
C VAL A 75 9.01 21.68 -15.44
N ALA A 76 10.09 22.38 -15.81
CA ALA A 76 10.25 22.95 -17.14
C ALA A 76 10.91 22.01 -18.15
N GLU A 77 11.67 21.00 -17.66
CA GLU A 77 12.49 20.12 -18.49
C GLU A 77 11.91 18.70 -18.56
N TYR A 78 12.09 18.04 -19.71
CA TYR A 78 11.75 16.64 -19.85
C TYR A 78 12.63 15.76 -18.97
N PRO A 79 12.08 14.69 -18.37
CA PRO A 79 12.90 13.68 -17.71
C PRO A 79 13.72 12.90 -18.75
N SER A 80 14.74 12.21 -18.24
CA SER A 80 15.54 11.27 -19.06
C SER A 80 14.71 10.07 -19.51
N GLY A 81 15.18 9.39 -20.57
CA GLY A 81 14.56 8.17 -21.05
C GLY A 81 14.87 6.95 -20.16
N MET A 82 14.22 5.83 -20.46
CA MET A 82 14.28 4.56 -19.71
C MET A 82 15.71 4.09 -19.39
N LYS A 83 16.67 4.28 -20.29
CA LYS A 83 18.06 3.85 -20.05
C LYS A 83 18.69 4.55 -18.83
N VAL A 84 18.49 5.86 -18.70
CA VAL A 84 19.02 6.63 -17.57
C VAL A 84 18.26 6.27 -16.29
N ASN A 85 16.94 6.21 -16.35
CA ASN A 85 16.11 5.88 -15.21
C ASN A 85 16.39 4.45 -14.68
N THR A 86 16.64 3.49 -15.58
CA THR A 86 17.06 2.13 -15.20
C THR A 86 18.43 2.13 -14.49
N LEU A 87 19.41 2.90 -14.99
CA LEU A 87 20.72 3.06 -14.34
C LEU A 87 20.58 3.66 -12.93
N LEU A 88 19.74 4.69 -12.77
CA LEU A 88 19.50 5.31 -11.47
C LEU A 88 18.82 4.32 -10.51
N ALA A 89 17.82 3.59 -10.97
CA ALA A 89 17.15 2.56 -10.19
C ALA A 89 18.08 1.43 -9.78
N SER A 90 18.91 0.95 -10.70
CA SER A 90 19.94 -0.05 -10.43
C SER A 90 20.87 0.38 -9.28
N LYS A 91 21.31 1.63 -9.29
CA LYS A 91 22.14 2.19 -8.20
C LYS A 91 21.37 2.36 -6.89
N CYS A 92 20.13 2.77 -6.94
CA CYS A 92 19.31 2.99 -5.73
C CYS A 92 19.00 1.70 -4.98
N TRP A 93 18.70 0.62 -5.71
CA TRP A 93 18.24 -0.64 -5.10
C TRP A 93 19.23 -1.79 -5.24
N GLY A 94 20.43 -1.55 -5.82
CA GLY A 94 21.50 -2.53 -5.87
C GLY A 94 21.21 -3.74 -6.78
N VAL A 95 20.35 -3.58 -7.79
CA VAL A 95 19.95 -4.63 -8.75
C VAL A 95 20.53 -4.30 -10.12
N LYS A 96 20.98 -5.30 -10.87
CA LYS A 96 21.51 -5.13 -12.23
C LYS A 96 20.53 -4.39 -13.15
N GLU A 97 21.06 -3.54 -14.04
CA GLU A 97 20.24 -2.75 -14.98
C GLU A 97 19.32 -3.60 -15.86
N ASP A 98 19.77 -4.80 -16.25
CA ASP A 98 19.00 -5.71 -17.07
C ASP A 98 17.86 -6.41 -16.30
N TYR A 99 17.87 -6.33 -14.96
CA TYR A 99 16.88 -6.99 -14.11
C TYR A 99 15.83 -6.02 -13.54
N ILE A 100 15.94 -4.72 -13.81
CA ILE A 100 15.06 -3.71 -13.21
C ILE A 100 14.42 -2.80 -14.24
N ILE A 101 13.17 -2.40 -13.97
CA ILE A 101 12.45 -1.35 -14.68
C ILE A 101 11.75 -0.43 -13.69
N CYS A 102 11.67 0.87 -14.01
CA CYS A 102 10.89 1.88 -13.30
C CYS A 102 9.54 2.13 -13.97
N GLY A 103 8.51 2.35 -13.16
CA GLY A 103 7.18 2.72 -13.63
C GLY A 103 6.60 3.92 -12.90
N ASN A 104 5.59 4.54 -13.51
CA ASN A 104 4.79 5.62 -12.92
C ASN A 104 3.91 5.06 -11.78
N GLY A 105 4.56 4.75 -10.67
CA GLY A 105 4.06 3.91 -9.59
C GLY A 105 4.03 2.43 -9.97
N ALA A 106 3.92 1.56 -8.96
CA ALA A 106 3.77 0.12 -9.19
C ALA A 106 2.52 -0.22 -10.03
N ALA A 107 1.48 0.63 -9.99
CA ALA A 107 0.23 0.40 -10.72
C ALA A 107 0.41 0.35 -12.24
N GLU A 108 1.31 1.16 -12.82
CA GLU A 108 1.66 1.05 -14.24
C GLU A 108 2.29 -0.30 -14.55
N LEU A 109 3.27 -0.70 -13.73
CA LEU A 109 3.98 -1.97 -13.93
C LEU A 109 3.07 -3.19 -13.74
N ILE A 110 2.16 -3.13 -12.75
CA ILE A 110 1.14 -4.15 -12.53
C ILE A 110 0.24 -4.27 -13.77
N LYS A 111 -0.28 -3.15 -14.27
CA LYS A 111 -1.14 -3.14 -15.45
C LYS A 111 -0.43 -3.80 -16.65
N GLU A 112 0.73 -3.30 -17.01
CA GLU A 112 1.50 -3.82 -18.16
C GLU A 112 1.89 -5.29 -17.97
N LEU A 113 2.29 -5.71 -16.76
CA LEU A 113 2.59 -7.11 -16.46
C LEU A 113 1.35 -8.00 -16.64
N MET A 114 0.23 -7.63 -16.00
CA MET A 114 -0.99 -8.44 -16.04
C MET A 114 -1.57 -8.59 -17.47
N GLU A 115 -1.40 -7.59 -18.33
CA GLU A 115 -1.78 -7.65 -19.74
C GLU A 115 -0.89 -8.61 -20.56
N THR A 116 0.32 -8.93 -20.10
CA THR A 116 1.23 -9.87 -20.76
C THR A 116 1.03 -11.33 -20.33
N LEU A 117 0.36 -11.53 -19.20
CA LEU A 117 0.16 -12.87 -18.63
C LEU A 117 -1.12 -13.51 -19.20
N THR A 118 -1.07 -14.82 -19.36
CA THR A 118 -2.21 -15.65 -19.80
C THR A 118 -2.33 -16.86 -18.89
N GLY A 119 -3.44 -17.60 -18.98
CA GLY A 119 -3.66 -18.83 -18.22
C GLY A 119 -4.39 -18.57 -16.90
N THR A 120 -3.96 -19.22 -15.84
CA THR A 120 -4.60 -19.17 -14.51
C THR A 120 -3.76 -18.40 -13.52
N LEU A 121 -4.41 -17.48 -12.79
CA LEU A 121 -3.80 -16.68 -11.71
C LEU A 121 -4.27 -17.18 -10.36
N GLY A 122 -3.35 -17.67 -9.53
CA GLY A 122 -3.58 -17.94 -8.11
C GLY A 122 -3.46 -16.68 -7.28
N ILE A 123 -4.44 -16.40 -6.42
CA ILE A 123 -4.43 -15.26 -5.48
C ILE A 123 -4.88 -15.71 -4.10
N ILE A 124 -4.48 -14.94 -3.10
CA ILE A 124 -4.95 -15.06 -1.71
C ILE A 124 -6.01 -13.97 -1.48
N ARG A 125 -7.16 -14.31 -0.86
CA ARG A 125 -8.19 -13.35 -0.52
C ARG A 125 -8.41 -13.25 0.99
N PRO A 126 -8.79 -12.07 1.49
CA PRO A 126 -8.97 -10.79 0.79
C PRO A 126 -7.64 -10.23 0.26
N THR A 127 -7.66 -9.42 -0.79
CA THR A 127 -6.43 -8.98 -1.46
C THR A 127 -6.46 -7.50 -1.89
N PHE A 128 -5.36 -7.03 -2.46
CA PHE A 128 -5.29 -5.76 -3.19
C PHE A 128 -5.83 -5.95 -4.61
N GLU A 129 -6.94 -5.31 -4.91
CA GLU A 129 -7.75 -5.58 -6.11
C GLU A 129 -7.11 -5.14 -7.43
N GLU A 130 -6.02 -4.37 -7.42
CA GLU A 130 -5.39 -3.92 -8.67
C GLU A 130 -4.93 -5.09 -9.55
N TYR A 131 -4.45 -6.18 -8.95
CA TYR A 131 -4.04 -7.36 -9.71
C TYR A 131 -5.23 -8.10 -10.33
N PRO A 132 -6.23 -8.58 -9.58
CA PRO A 132 -7.37 -9.28 -10.16
C PRO A 132 -8.21 -8.39 -11.08
N ASN A 133 -8.32 -7.08 -10.83
CA ASN A 133 -9.02 -6.16 -11.71
C ASN A 133 -8.36 -5.98 -13.09
N ARG A 134 -7.07 -6.36 -13.23
CA ARG A 134 -6.35 -6.37 -14.52
C ARG A 134 -6.38 -7.72 -15.21
N CYS A 135 -6.99 -8.74 -14.61
CA CYS A 135 -7.09 -10.08 -15.19
C CYS A 135 -8.18 -10.13 -16.28
N GLN A 136 -7.84 -9.75 -17.49
CA GLN A 136 -8.76 -9.84 -18.65
C GLN A 136 -8.71 -11.19 -19.35
N LEU A 137 -7.55 -11.86 -19.33
CA LEU A 137 -7.26 -13.09 -20.05
C LEU A 137 -7.00 -14.29 -19.14
N GLN A 138 -7.04 -14.08 -17.82
CA GLN A 138 -6.76 -15.13 -16.85
C GLN A 138 -8.03 -15.63 -16.17
N THR A 139 -8.02 -16.92 -15.85
CA THR A 139 -8.96 -17.48 -14.85
C THR A 139 -8.34 -17.30 -13.47
N VAL A 140 -9.10 -16.78 -12.51
CA VAL A 140 -8.62 -16.56 -11.15
C VAL A 140 -8.95 -17.77 -10.28
N VAL A 141 -7.93 -18.33 -9.62
CA VAL A 141 -8.04 -19.39 -8.61
C VAL A 141 -7.74 -18.78 -7.24
N THR A 142 -8.71 -18.83 -6.35
CA THR A 142 -8.66 -18.11 -5.07
C THR A 142 -8.39 -19.06 -3.90
N PHE A 143 -7.39 -18.73 -3.08
CA PHE A 143 -7.18 -19.28 -1.75
C PHE A 143 -7.73 -18.31 -0.70
N ILE A 144 -8.57 -18.80 0.21
CA ILE A 144 -9.08 -18.03 1.36
C ILE A 144 -8.61 -18.73 2.64
N PRO A 145 -7.78 -18.08 3.49
CA PRO A 145 -7.39 -18.67 4.76
C PRO A 145 -8.60 -18.99 5.65
N GLN A 146 -8.67 -20.21 6.15
CA GLN A 146 -9.80 -20.72 6.94
C GLN A 146 -9.67 -20.40 8.44
N ASN A 147 -9.21 -19.20 8.78
CA ASN A 147 -9.08 -18.73 10.15
C ASN A 147 -9.53 -17.28 10.27
N ASN A 148 -9.83 -16.86 11.48
CA ASN A 148 -10.38 -15.54 11.74
C ASN A 148 -9.37 -14.38 11.61
N GLU A 149 -8.08 -14.67 11.41
CA GLU A 149 -7.02 -13.65 11.31
C GLU A 149 -6.44 -13.53 9.90
N TYR A 150 -6.96 -14.32 8.95
CA TYR A 150 -6.43 -14.39 7.57
C TYR A 150 -4.94 -14.72 7.53
N ARG A 151 -4.47 -15.56 8.49
CA ARG A 151 -3.10 -16.06 8.55
C ARG A 151 -2.92 -17.27 7.65
N TYR A 152 -1.80 -17.30 6.98
CA TYR A 152 -1.37 -18.43 6.16
C TYR A 152 0.16 -18.47 6.13
N ASN A 153 0.67 -19.64 5.83
CA ASN A 153 2.09 -19.90 5.60
C ASN A 153 2.31 -20.50 4.20
N ILE A 154 3.56 -20.74 3.82
CA ILE A 154 3.87 -21.28 2.50
C ILE A 154 3.35 -22.71 2.31
N GLN A 155 3.24 -23.51 3.36
CA GLN A 155 2.73 -24.88 3.25
C GLN A 155 1.25 -24.87 2.86
N ASP A 156 0.45 -23.96 3.46
CA ASP A 156 -0.96 -23.78 3.09
C ASP A 156 -1.11 -23.47 1.60
N LEU A 157 -0.23 -22.59 1.07
CA LEU A 157 -0.24 -22.22 -0.34
C LEU A 157 0.19 -23.38 -1.26
N MET A 158 1.28 -24.08 -0.89
CA MET A 158 1.78 -25.23 -1.66
C MET A 158 0.76 -26.35 -1.72
N ASP A 159 0.08 -26.66 -0.62
CA ASP A 159 -0.95 -27.71 -0.56
C ASP A 159 -2.18 -27.34 -1.40
N PHE A 160 -2.64 -26.10 -1.27
CA PHE A 160 -3.81 -25.63 -2.02
C PHE A 160 -3.53 -25.56 -3.52
N PHE A 161 -2.47 -24.86 -3.94
CA PHE A 161 -2.14 -24.72 -5.37
C PHE A 161 -1.51 -25.97 -5.98
N GLY A 162 -1.01 -26.89 -5.17
CA GLY A 162 -0.67 -28.24 -5.58
C GLY A 162 -1.88 -29.07 -6.00
N SER A 163 -3.02 -28.88 -5.32
CA SER A 163 -4.30 -29.51 -5.67
C SER A 163 -5.10 -28.75 -6.74
N LYS A 164 -4.86 -27.45 -6.91
CA LYS A 164 -5.48 -26.56 -7.89
C LYS A 164 -4.40 -25.81 -8.67
N PRO A 165 -3.76 -26.44 -9.67
CA PRO A 165 -2.63 -25.85 -10.39
C PRO A 165 -2.96 -24.52 -11.03
N VAL A 166 -1.97 -23.61 -11.02
CA VAL A 166 -2.04 -22.28 -11.63
C VAL A 166 -0.78 -22.02 -12.46
N ASP A 167 -0.89 -21.14 -13.46
CA ASP A 167 0.26 -20.73 -14.28
C ASP A 167 1.08 -19.62 -13.62
N THR A 168 0.40 -18.78 -12.82
CA THR A 168 1.01 -17.67 -12.07
C THR A 168 0.44 -17.63 -10.66
N LEU A 169 1.27 -17.44 -9.66
CA LEU A 169 0.88 -17.24 -8.25
C LEU A 169 1.26 -15.83 -7.83
N LEU A 170 0.30 -15.07 -7.29
CA LEU A 170 0.52 -13.75 -6.67
C LEU A 170 0.65 -13.90 -5.16
N LEU A 171 1.74 -13.39 -4.61
CA LEU A 171 1.97 -13.20 -3.19
C LEU A 171 2.20 -11.73 -2.89
N ILE A 172 1.32 -11.08 -2.13
CA ILE A 172 1.54 -9.74 -1.59
C ILE A 172 2.14 -9.91 -0.20
N ASN A 173 3.34 -9.37 0.03
CA ASN A 173 4.11 -9.65 1.25
C ASN A 173 4.85 -8.41 1.79
N PRO A 174 4.45 -7.86 2.94
CA PRO A 174 3.27 -8.20 3.75
C PRO A 174 1.93 -8.04 3.00
N ASP A 175 0.97 -8.91 3.34
CA ASP A 175 -0.32 -9.00 2.66
C ASP A 175 -1.23 -7.80 2.90
N ASN A 176 -2.00 -7.42 1.89
CA ASN A 176 -2.97 -6.32 1.95
C ASN A 176 -4.39 -6.84 1.66
N PRO A 177 -5.30 -6.88 2.66
CA PRO A 177 -5.31 -6.03 3.86
C PRO A 177 -4.89 -6.70 5.18
N SER A 178 -4.57 -7.99 5.23
CA SER A 178 -4.40 -8.73 6.49
C SER A 178 -3.14 -8.35 7.27
N GLY A 179 -2.10 -7.84 6.60
CA GLY A 179 -0.80 -7.60 7.21
C GLY A 179 0.01 -8.87 7.49
N ASN A 180 -0.44 -10.04 7.02
CA ASN A 180 0.30 -11.29 7.15
C ASN A 180 1.66 -11.18 6.45
N TYR A 181 2.70 -11.72 7.05
CA TYR A 181 4.06 -11.67 6.52
C TYR A 181 4.67 -13.08 6.47
N ILE A 182 5.30 -13.38 5.36
CA ILE A 182 6.07 -14.60 5.12
C ILE A 182 7.54 -14.21 5.03
N SER A 183 8.41 -14.91 5.73
CA SER A 183 9.85 -14.62 5.76
C SER A 183 10.47 -14.74 4.36
N MET A 184 11.59 -14.03 4.14
CA MET A 184 12.33 -14.13 2.87
C MET A 184 12.75 -15.57 2.57
N GLU A 185 13.18 -16.30 3.59
CA GLU A 185 13.57 -17.71 3.49
C GLU A 185 12.40 -18.59 3.02
N ASP A 186 11.23 -18.38 3.60
CA ASP A 186 10.01 -19.10 3.21
C ASP A 186 9.55 -18.72 1.79
N VAL A 187 9.63 -17.44 1.42
CA VAL A 187 9.35 -17.01 0.03
C VAL A 187 10.30 -17.70 -0.96
N CYS A 188 11.58 -17.85 -0.62
CA CYS A 188 12.55 -18.59 -1.44
C CYS A 188 12.18 -20.09 -1.55
N ILE A 189 11.66 -20.71 -0.48
CA ILE A 189 11.15 -22.10 -0.53
C ILE A 189 9.93 -22.17 -1.47
N LEU A 190 9.00 -21.23 -1.37
CA LEU A 190 7.84 -21.14 -2.26
C LEU A 190 8.28 -20.92 -3.71
N ALA A 191 9.26 -20.04 -3.97
CA ALA A 191 9.80 -19.82 -5.31
C ALA A 191 10.38 -21.11 -5.91
N LYS A 192 11.14 -21.87 -5.14
CA LYS A 192 11.65 -23.19 -5.55
C LYS A 192 10.54 -24.19 -5.84
N TRP A 193 9.47 -24.18 -5.07
CA TRP A 193 8.29 -25.01 -5.32
C TRP A 193 7.60 -24.58 -6.61
N CYS A 194 7.41 -23.27 -6.84
CA CYS A 194 6.84 -22.72 -8.05
C CYS A 194 7.64 -23.14 -9.31
N GLU A 195 8.97 -23.03 -9.26
CA GLU A 195 9.86 -23.46 -10.36
C GLU A 195 9.63 -24.93 -10.74
N ARG A 196 9.58 -25.83 -9.76
CA ARG A 196 9.35 -27.26 -9.97
C ARG A 196 8.00 -27.59 -10.59
N HIS A 197 7.01 -26.73 -10.39
CA HIS A 197 5.65 -26.89 -10.92
C HIS A 197 5.38 -26.05 -12.17
N GLY A 198 6.38 -25.35 -12.68
CA GLY A 198 6.23 -24.46 -13.84
C GLY A 198 5.38 -23.22 -13.60
N VAL A 199 5.25 -22.82 -12.32
CA VAL A 199 4.46 -21.65 -11.88
C VAL A 199 5.34 -20.42 -11.87
N ARG A 200 4.88 -19.31 -12.44
CA ARG A 200 5.50 -17.99 -12.25
C ARG A 200 5.08 -17.40 -10.90
N LEU A 201 6.05 -16.93 -10.13
CA LEU A 201 5.76 -16.29 -8.83
C LEU A 201 5.87 -14.77 -8.96
N ILE A 202 4.81 -14.04 -8.66
CA ILE A 202 4.82 -12.59 -8.48
C ILE A 202 4.81 -12.29 -6.99
N VAL A 203 5.80 -11.54 -6.51
CA VAL A 203 5.87 -11.07 -5.13
C VAL A 203 5.77 -9.55 -5.13
N ASP A 204 4.70 -9.02 -4.53
CA ASP A 204 4.57 -7.59 -4.27
C ASP A 204 5.09 -7.27 -2.87
N GLU A 205 6.29 -6.71 -2.80
CA GLU A 205 6.95 -6.32 -1.54
C GLU A 205 6.82 -4.82 -1.21
N SER A 206 5.74 -4.19 -1.66
CA SER A 206 5.50 -2.75 -1.44
C SER A 206 5.46 -2.33 0.04
N PHE A 207 5.29 -3.27 0.96
CA PHE A 207 5.22 -3.02 2.40
C PHE A 207 6.36 -3.70 3.19
N VAL A 208 7.30 -4.38 2.54
CA VAL A 208 8.33 -5.18 3.22
C VAL A 208 9.24 -4.35 4.14
N ASP A 209 9.47 -3.08 3.81
CA ASP A 209 10.31 -2.17 4.61
C ASP A 209 9.67 -1.79 5.96
N PHE A 210 8.42 -2.17 6.20
CA PHE A 210 7.73 -1.97 7.47
C PHE A 210 7.77 -3.21 8.38
N SER A 211 8.25 -4.36 7.87
CA SER A 211 8.34 -5.60 8.64
C SER A 211 9.52 -5.57 9.63
N GLU A 212 9.41 -6.30 10.72
CA GLU A 212 10.51 -6.46 11.65
C GLU A 212 11.72 -7.12 10.96
N GLY A 213 12.92 -6.64 11.23
CA GLY A 213 14.13 -7.11 10.54
C GLY A 213 14.21 -6.70 9.07
N TRP A 214 13.47 -5.71 8.64
CA TRP A 214 13.23 -5.27 7.26
C TRP A 214 14.49 -5.16 6.39
N THR A 215 15.65 -4.85 6.97
CA THR A 215 16.92 -4.70 6.23
C THR A 215 17.36 -5.96 5.49
N ASN A 216 16.84 -7.11 5.87
CA ASN A 216 17.16 -8.42 5.30
C ASN A 216 15.94 -9.11 4.66
N ASN A 217 14.80 -8.43 4.57
CA ASN A 217 13.53 -9.05 4.19
C ASN A 217 13.18 -8.87 2.70
N SER A 218 13.91 -7.99 1.98
CA SER A 218 13.66 -7.75 0.56
C SER A 218 14.28 -8.85 -0.32
N LEU A 219 13.61 -9.18 -1.41
CA LEU A 219 14.07 -10.11 -2.44
C LEU A 219 14.93 -9.42 -3.52
N LEU A 220 15.19 -8.12 -3.40
CA LEU A 220 15.91 -7.30 -4.37
C LEU A 220 17.44 -7.49 -4.25
N TYR A 221 17.89 -8.71 -4.45
CA TYR A 221 19.30 -9.09 -4.53
C TYR A 221 19.55 -9.88 -5.82
N ASP A 222 20.61 -9.53 -6.55
CA ASP A 222 20.95 -10.20 -7.82
C ASP A 222 21.03 -11.71 -7.70
N ASN A 223 21.68 -12.22 -6.65
CA ASN A 223 21.79 -13.66 -6.42
C ASN A 223 20.44 -14.34 -6.15
N VAL A 224 19.49 -13.66 -5.52
CA VAL A 224 18.14 -14.19 -5.30
C VAL A 224 17.37 -14.22 -6.62
N LEU A 225 17.39 -13.13 -7.38
CA LEU A 225 16.73 -13.06 -8.69
C LEU A 225 17.30 -14.08 -9.67
N GLU A 226 18.63 -14.25 -9.71
CA GLU A 226 19.31 -15.23 -10.58
C GLU A 226 19.02 -16.68 -10.17
N THR A 227 18.83 -16.93 -8.87
CA THR A 227 18.43 -18.27 -8.38
C THR A 227 17.01 -18.61 -8.79
N TYR A 228 16.10 -17.61 -8.88
CA TYR A 228 14.68 -17.80 -9.19
C TYR A 228 14.26 -16.92 -10.39
N PRO A 229 14.74 -17.18 -11.62
CA PRO A 229 14.48 -16.31 -12.76
C PRO A 229 12.99 -16.23 -13.17
N HIS A 230 12.17 -17.19 -12.75
CA HIS A 230 10.72 -17.20 -12.94
C HIS A 230 9.98 -16.31 -11.92
N MET A 231 10.70 -15.74 -10.93
CA MET A 231 10.14 -14.83 -9.94
C MET A 231 10.18 -13.38 -10.44
N ILE A 232 9.11 -12.65 -10.15
CA ILE A 232 8.96 -11.21 -10.43
C ILE A 232 8.71 -10.52 -9.10
N VAL A 233 9.51 -9.52 -8.77
CA VAL A 233 9.34 -8.71 -7.57
C VAL A 233 8.86 -7.33 -7.97
N ILE A 234 7.74 -6.87 -7.37
CA ILE A 234 7.18 -5.53 -7.58
C ILE A 234 7.26 -4.77 -6.27
N LYS A 235 7.65 -3.49 -6.33
CA LYS A 235 7.74 -2.63 -5.16
C LYS A 235 7.27 -1.21 -5.47
N SER A 236 6.29 -0.75 -4.71
CA SER A 236 5.89 0.66 -4.72
C SER A 236 6.83 1.49 -3.86
N ILE A 237 7.49 2.45 -4.45
CA ILE A 237 8.37 3.38 -3.72
C ILE A 237 7.56 4.42 -2.94
N SER A 238 6.33 4.66 -3.34
CA SER A 238 5.44 5.64 -2.71
C SER A 238 5.16 5.40 -1.22
N LYS A 239 5.27 4.15 -0.74
CA LYS A 239 4.82 3.74 0.60
C LYS A 239 5.88 4.01 1.67
N SER A 240 6.91 3.20 1.69
CA SER A 240 7.96 3.26 2.71
C SER A 240 8.84 4.52 2.59
N TYR A 241 9.02 5.02 1.37
CA TYR A 241 9.77 6.26 1.13
C TYR A 241 8.97 7.54 1.35
N GLY A 242 7.68 7.47 1.71
CA GLY A 242 6.88 8.64 2.06
C GLY A 242 6.63 9.65 0.93
N VAL A 243 6.77 9.24 -0.32
CA VAL A 243 6.72 10.11 -1.51
C VAL A 243 5.64 9.70 -2.53
N PRO A 244 4.37 9.58 -2.12
CA PRO A 244 3.32 9.07 -3.00
C PRO A 244 3.08 9.98 -4.22
N GLY A 245 3.33 11.27 -4.10
CA GLY A 245 3.18 12.26 -5.18
C GLY A 245 4.20 12.08 -6.31
N LEU A 246 5.36 11.48 -6.06
CA LEU A 246 6.38 11.23 -7.08
C LEU A 246 5.96 10.12 -8.07
N ARG A 247 5.01 9.27 -7.70
CA ARG A 247 4.55 8.19 -8.57
C ARG A 247 5.69 7.28 -9.06
N LEU A 248 6.45 6.70 -8.15
CA LEU A 248 7.57 5.81 -8.48
C LEU A 248 7.30 4.39 -8.00
N GLY A 249 7.53 3.41 -8.87
CA GLY A 249 7.53 1.99 -8.59
C GLY A 249 8.61 1.28 -9.38
N ILE A 250 9.01 0.10 -8.94
CA ILE A 250 9.97 -0.74 -9.63
C ILE A 250 9.44 -2.17 -9.78
N MET A 251 9.91 -2.85 -10.82
CA MET A 251 9.74 -4.28 -11.02
C MET A 251 11.09 -4.90 -11.35
N CYS A 252 11.39 -6.03 -10.72
CA CYS A 252 12.67 -6.72 -10.87
C CYS A 252 12.44 -8.20 -11.18
N SER A 253 13.27 -8.74 -12.08
CA SER A 253 13.36 -10.18 -12.41
C SER A 253 14.65 -10.47 -13.15
N ALA A 254 15.23 -11.65 -12.98
CA ALA A 254 16.34 -12.10 -13.81
C ALA A 254 15.88 -12.62 -15.20
N ASP A 255 14.58 -12.68 -15.48
CA ASP A 255 14.05 -12.86 -16.85
C ASP A 255 14.28 -11.57 -17.66
N VAL A 256 15.47 -11.44 -18.23
CA VAL A 256 15.87 -10.28 -19.07
C VAL A 256 14.91 -10.08 -20.25
N GLY A 257 14.35 -11.19 -20.79
CA GLY A 257 13.38 -11.12 -21.87
C GLY A 257 12.08 -10.44 -21.42
N LEU A 258 11.59 -10.77 -20.23
CA LEU A 258 10.44 -10.11 -19.62
C LEU A 258 10.73 -8.63 -19.38
N ILE A 259 11.83 -8.31 -18.68
CA ILE A 259 12.20 -6.91 -18.37
C ILE A 259 12.35 -6.08 -19.66
N THR A 260 12.94 -6.66 -20.72
CA THR A 260 13.05 -5.97 -22.02
C THR A 260 11.68 -5.71 -22.66
N ARG A 261 10.74 -6.67 -22.59
CA ARG A 261 9.36 -6.47 -23.06
C ARG A 261 8.65 -5.36 -22.27
N MET A 262 8.76 -5.40 -20.96
CA MET A 262 8.18 -4.38 -20.08
C MET A 262 8.73 -2.98 -20.37
N LYS A 263 10.05 -2.84 -20.57
CA LYS A 263 10.69 -1.57 -20.97
C LYS A 263 10.16 -1.01 -22.30
N LYS A 264 9.67 -1.87 -23.19
CA LYS A 264 9.06 -1.46 -24.47
C LYS A 264 7.54 -1.18 -24.35
N ALA A 265 6.87 -1.79 -23.38
CA ALA A 265 5.43 -1.62 -23.17
C ALA A 265 5.07 -0.28 -22.52
N VAL A 266 5.88 0.18 -21.55
CA VAL A 266 5.64 1.48 -20.90
C VAL A 266 5.86 2.65 -21.86
N SER A 267 5.17 3.75 -21.62
CA SER A 267 5.24 4.95 -22.44
C SER A 267 6.64 5.59 -22.38
N ILE A 268 7.01 6.31 -23.44
CA ILE A 268 8.19 7.20 -23.40
C ILE A 268 8.00 8.24 -22.28
N TRP A 269 9.05 8.54 -21.53
CA TRP A 269 9.01 9.45 -20.39
C TRP A 269 7.94 9.11 -19.35
N ASN A 270 7.74 7.82 -19.11
CA ASN A 270 6.78 7.33 -18.13
C ASN A 270 7.10 7.74 -16.68
N ILE A 271 8.37 8.07 -16.39
CA ILE A 271 8.82 8.61 -15.10
C ILE A 271 8.89 10.14 -15.21
N ASN A 272 8.31 10.85 -14.25
CA ASN A 272 8.42 12.30 -14.19
C ASN A 272 9.79 12.74 -13.65
N SER A 273 10.19 14.00 -13.94
CA SER A 273 11.48 14.57 -13.55
C SER A 273 11.72 14.58 -12.03
N PHE A 274 10.67 14.74 -11.23
CA PHE A 274 10.79 14.70 -9.77
C PHE A 274 11.13 13.30 -9.25
N ALA A 275 10.56 12.26 -9.84
CA ALA A 275 10.88 10.87 -9.51
C ALA A 275 12.31 10.50 -9.93
N GLU A 276 12.75 10.94 -11.12
CA GLU A 276 14.12 10.81 -11.57
C GLU A 276 15.10 11.51 -10.62
N PHE A 277 14.84 12.77 -10.28
CA PHE A 277 15.67 13.54 -9.37
C PHE A 277 15.72 12.92 -7.98
N PHE A 278 14.61 12.39 -7.47
CA PHE A 278 14.58 11.62 -6.23
C PHE A 278 15.56 10.46 -6.26
N MET A 279 15.57 9.66 -7.33
CA MET A 279 16.54 8.56 -7.47
C MET A 279 17.99 9.07 -7.52
N GLN A 280 18.27 10.24 -8.12
CA GLN A 280 19.60 10.82 -8.16
C GLN A 280 20.12 11.21 -6.77
N ILE A 281 19.27 11.73 -5.90
CA ILE A 281 19.67 12.25 -4.60
C ILE A 281 19.52 11.24 -3.44
N PHE A 282 18.72 10.17 -3.63
CA PHE A 282 18.32 9.25 -2.55
C PHE A 282 19.49 8.69 -1.75
N SER A 283 20.62 8.35 -2.39
CA SER A 283 21.78 7.80 -1.71
C SER A 283 22.35 8.69 -0.59
N LYS A 284 22.14 10.02 -0.67
CA LYS A 284 22.51 10.96 0.39
C LYS A 284 21.67 10.78 1.66
N TYR A 285 20.46 10.25 1.51
CA TYR A 285 19.43 10.16 2.56
C TYR A 285 19.15 8.72 3.02
N GLU A 286 19.91 7.74 2.57
CA GLU A 286 19.72 6.33 2.92
C GLU A 286 19.73 6.07 4.43
N LYS A 287 20.61 6.76 5.18
CA LYS A 287 20.65 6.67 6.64
C LYS A 287 19.40 7.26 7.31
N ASP A 288 18.85 8.33 6.74
CA ASP A 288 17.62 8.94 7.22
C ASP A 288 16.43 8.02 6.94
N TYR A 289 16.44 7.36 5.78
CA TYR A 289 15.45 6.33 5.44
C TYR A 289 15.45 5.15 6.43
N LYS A 290 16.64 4.61 6.74
CA LYS A 290 16.77 3.52 7.72
C LYS A 290 16.18 3.91 9.08
N ARG A 291 16.55 5.08 9.59
CA ARG A 291 16.01 5.61 10.85
C ARG A 291 14.49 5.83 10.80
N ALA A 292 13.97 6.26 9.66
CA ALA A 292 12.52 6.45 9.49
C ALA A 292 11.77 5.12 9.52
N CYS A 293 12.29 4.05 8.92
CA CYS A 293 11.70 2.72 8.98
C CYS A 293 11.74 2.14 10.41
N GLU A 294 12.86 2.27 11.12
CA GLU A 294 12.99 1.84 12.52
C GLU A 294 12.01 2.57 13.44
N LYS A 295 11.90 3.90 13.27
CA LYS A 295 10.94 4.70 14.01
C LYS A 295 9.50 4.29 13.70
N PHE A 296 9.21 4.02 12.43
CA PHE A 296 7.89 3.57 12.01
C PHE A 296 7.51 2.23 12.65
N ILE A 297 8.41 1.24 12.66
CA ILE A 297 8.16 -0.07 13.27
C ILE A 297 7.86 0.09 14.77
N SER A 298 8.64 0.92 15.46
CA SER A 298 8.41 1.22 16.88
C SER A 298 7.04 1.85 17.12
N GLU A 299 6.64 2.80 16.29
CA GLU A 299 5.33 3.45 16.36
C GLU A 299 4.18 2.49 16.05
N ARG A 300 4.33 1.63 15.02
CA ARG A 300 3.33 0.60 14.72
C ARG A 300 3.08 -0.31 15.91
N ASN A 301 4.14 -0.77 16.59
CA ASN A 301 4.02 -1.68 17.71
C ASN A 301 3.34 -1.00 18.93
N LEU A 302 3.60 0.29 19.16
CA LEU A 302 2.89 1.07 20.19
C LEU A 302 1.41 1.23 19.82
N PHE A 303 1.12 1.59 18.59
CA PHE A 303 -0.24 1.80 18.10
C PHE A 303 -1.08 0.51 18.14
N GLU A 304 -0.47 -0.66 17.87
CA GLU A 304 -1.12 -1.97 18.01
C GLU A 304 -1.63 -2.19 19.43
N LEU A 305 -0.77 -1.94 20.43
CA LEU A 305 -1.14 -2.08 21.85
C LEU A 305 -2.31 -1.17 22.23
N GLU A 306 -2.30 0.08 21.74
CA GLU A 306 -3.37 1.02 21.99
C GLU A 306 -4.68 0.60 21.31
N LEU A 307 -4.65 0.18 20.06
CA LEU A 307 -5.83 -0.33 19.35
C LEU A 307 -6.42 -1.59 20.02
N CYS A 308 -5.58 -2.49 20.52
CA CYS A 308 -6.01 -3.69 21.25
C CYS A 308 -6.75 -3.36 22.57
N SER A 309 -6.64 -2.13 23.09
CA SER A 309 -7.39 -1.69 24.27
C SER A 309 -8.85 -1.33 23.97
N ILE A 310 -9.27 -1.24 22.70
CA ILE A 310 -10.61 -0.84 22.28
C ILE A 310 -11.51 -2.07 22.18
N HIS A 311 -12.57 -2.16 22.98
CA HIS A 311 -13.38 -3.39 23.12
C HIS A 311 -14.19 -3.76 21.88
N PHE A 312 -14.61 -2.78 21.07
CA PHE A 312 -15.34 -3.05 19.83
C PHE A 312 -14.43 -3.36 18.64
N LEU A 313 -13.11 -3.45 18.85
CA LEU A 313 -12.16 -3.82 17.79
C LEU A 313 -11.47 -5.16 18.11
N ARG A 314 -11.41 -6.02 17.12
CA ARG A 314 -10.47 -7.13 17.10
C ARG A 314 -9.37 -6.83 16.08
N VAL A 315 -8.19 -6.51 16.57
CA VAL A 315 -7.04 -6.09 15.78
C VAL A 315 -6.28 -7.32 15.29
N MET A 316 -5.99 -7.41 13.97
CA MET A 316 -5.13 -8.45 13.41
C MET A 316 -3.68 -8.00 13.49
N PRO A 317 -2.76 -8.83 14.01
CA PRO A 317 -1.33 -8.51 14.02
C PRO A 317 -0.83 -8.23 12.60
N SER A 318 0.02 -7.21 12.43
CA SER A 318 0.45 -6.76 11.10
C SER A 318 1.94 -6.50 11.04
N GLN A 319 2.56 -6.87 9.92
CA GLN A 319 3.93 -6.48 9.55
C GLN A 319 3.96 -5.40 8.46
N ALA A 320 2.78 -4.88 8.07
CA ALA A 320 2.64 -3.76 7.12
C ALA A 320 2.54 -2.41 7.85
N ASN A 321 2.17 -1.37 7.13
CA ASN A 321 1.94 -0.03 7.69
C ASN A 321 0.44 0.27 7.94
N TYR A 322 -0.32 -0.74 8.26
CA TYR A 322 -1.75 -0.68 8.61
C TYR A 322 -2.14 -1.87 9.46
N PHE A 323 -3.29 -1.75 10.12
CA PHE A 323 -3.98 -2.84 10.79
C PHE A 323 -5.32 -3.11 10.12
N LEU A 324 -5.62 -4.39 9.89
CA LEU A 324 -6.97 -4.86 9.63
C LEU A 324 -7.65 -5.07 10.99
N CYS A 325 -8.81 -4.48 11.19
CA CYS A 325 -9.58 -4.61 12.43
C CYS A 325 -11.00 -5.05 12.11
N GLU A 326 -11.47 -6.11 12.76
CA GLU A 326 -12.88 -6.47 12.77
C GLU A 326 -13.63 -5.56 13.75
N VAL A 327 -14.74 -4.99 13.29
CA VAL A 327 -15.61 -4.17 14.12
C VAL A 327 -16.67 -5.08 14.77
N LEU A 328 -16.68 -5.12 16.09
CA LEU A 328 -17.54 -5.98 16.87
C LEU A 328 -18.82 -5.23 17.34
N PRO A 329 -19.94 -5.95 17.58
CA PRO A 329 -21.10 -5.37 18.21
C PRO A 329 -20.77 -4.66 19.53
N PRO A 330 -21.48 -3.57 19.88
CA PRO A 330 -22.68 -3.04 19.24
C PRO A 330 -22.39 -2.12 18.04
N CYS A 331 -21.13 -1.85 17.70
CA CYS A 331 -20.76 -0.95 16.61
C CYS A 331 -20.95 -1.66 15.25
N SER A 332 -21.33 -0.87 14.22
CA SER A 332 -21.26 -1.29 12.83
C SER A 332 -20.22 -0.45 12.08
N VAL A 333 -19.61 -1.01 11.05
CA VAL A 333 -18.57 -0.33 10.26
C VAL A 333 -19.06 0.97 9.65
N GLY A 334 -20.24 0.98 9.03
CA GLY A 334 -20.77 2.18 8.40
C GLY A 334 -21.05 3.30 9.40
N TRP A 335 -21.63 2.96 10.56
CA TRP A 335 -21.84 3.92 11.64
C TRP A 335 -20.50 4.44 12.21
N LEU A 336 -19.54 3.54 12.47
CA LEU A 336 -18.23 3.91 12.99
C LEU A 336 -17.49 4.84 12.02
N ALA A 337 -17.40 4.48 10.73
CA ALA A 337 -16.72 5.30 9.73
C ALA A 337 -17.36 6.69 9.58
N MET A 338 -18.71 6.75 9.60
CA MET A 338 -19.42 8.02 9.55
C MET A 338 -19.21 8.87 10.81
N THR A 339 -19.26 8.26 11.98
CA THR A 339 -19.03 8.93 13.26
C THR A 339 -17.61 9.51 13.34
N MET A 340 -16.60 8.73 12.93
CA MET A 340 -15.22 9.18 12.87
C MET A 340 -15.04 10.38 11.94
N LEU A 341 -15.64 10.32 10.74
CA LEU A 341 -15.55 11.41 9.78
C LEU A 341 -16.25 12.68 10.26
N LYS A 342 -17.47 12.57 10.80
CA LYS A 342 -18.29 13.73 11.18
C LYS A 342 -17.87 14.42 12.46
N HIS A 343 -17.59 13.64 13.49
CA HIS A 343 -17.36 14.18 14.82
C HIS A 343 -15.88 14.40 15.14
N TYR A 344 -14.99 13.65 14.48
CA TYR A 344 -13.55 13.70 14.74
C TYR A 344 -12.72 14.17 13.55
N ASN A 345 -13.32 14.38 12.37
CA ASN A 345 -12.62 14.67 11.11
C ASN A 345 -11.56 13.60 10.76
N ILE A 346 -11.85 12.34 11.03
CA ILE A 346 -10.95 11.21 10.76
C ILE A 346 -11.59 10.29 9.71
N LEU A 347 -10.88 10.09 8.61
CA LEU A 347 -11.29 9.17 7.55
C LEU A 347 -10.60 7.82 7.72
N ILE A 348 -11.36 6.76 7.97
CA ILE A 348 -10.89 5.36 8.04
C ILE A 348 -11.39 4.56 6.83
N ARG A 349 -10.70 3.48 6.44
CA ARG A 349 -11.08 2.68 5.27
C ARG A 349 -12.00 1.53 5.68
N GLU A 350 -13.23 1.57 5.22
CA GLU A 350 -14.13 0.43 5.24
C GLU A 350 -13.68 -0.62 4.21
N CYS A 351 -13.70 -1.89 4.59
CA CYS A 351 -13.23 -3.01 3.77
C CYS A 351 -14.23 -4.17 3.70
N SER A 352 -15.41 -4.05 4.29
CA SER A 352 -16.38 -5.16 4.43
C SER A 352 -16.90 -5.70 3.09
N ASP A 353 -16.78 -4.92 2.01
CA ASP A 353 -17.17 -5.28 0.64
C ASP A 353 -16.16 -6.19 -0.08
N LYS A 354 -14.98 -6.43 0.52
CA LYS A 354 -13.97 -7.27 -0.10
C LYS A 354 -14.37 -8.75 -0.08
N GLU A 355 -14.14 -9.40 -1.21
CA GLU A 355 -14.28 -10.86 -1.31
C GLU A 355 -13.35 -11.57 -0.31
N GLY A 356 -13.89 -12.56 0.42
CA GLY A 356 -13.19 -13.31 1.45
C GLY A 356 -13.50 -12.89 2.88
N PHE A 357 -14.31 -11.86 3.10
CA PHE A 357 -14.73 -11.44 4.44
C PHE A 357 -16.07 -12.04 4.90
N ASP A 358 -16.81 -12.68 4.00
CA ASP A 358 -18.02 -13.46 4.30
C ASP A 358 -19.06 -12.71 5.16
N GLY A 359 -19.28 -11.42 4.87
CA GLY A 359 -20.22 -10.55 5.56
C GLY A 359 -19.77 -10.02 6.91
N LYS A 360 -18.56 -10.34 7.37
CA LYS A 360 -17.97 -9.72 8.56
C LYS A 360 -17.58 -8.27 8.28
N GLN A 361 -17.52 -7.48 9.34
CA GLN A 361 -17.32 -6.05 9.26
C GLN A 361 -15.87 -5.68 9.59
N TYR A 362 -15.15 -5.18 8.59
CA TYR A 362 -13.74 -4.84 8.71
C TYR A 362 -13.46 -3.39 8.33
N ILE A 363 -12.53 -2.79 9.09
CA ILE A 363 -11.85 -1.54 8.71
C ILE A 363 -10.35 -1.80 8.57
N ARG A 364 -9.71 -1.01 7.70
CA ARG A 364 -8.25 -0.94 7.64
C ARG A 364 -7.81 0.45 8.09
N ILE A 365 -6.89 0.49 9.04
CA ILE A 365 -6.38 1.70 9.67
C ILE A 365 -4.89 1.83 9.35
N ALA A 366 -4.50 2.90 8.66
CA ALA A 366 -3.09 3.20 8.41
C ALA A 366 -2.37 3.55 9.72
N VAL A 367 -1.10 3.17 9.84
CA VAL A 367 -0.23 3.67 10.89
C VAL A 367 0.31 5.04 10.46
N ARG A 368 0.14 6.05 11.30
CA ARG A 368 0.62 7.41 11.08
C ARG A 368 1.68 7.79 12.12
N ASN A 369 1.97 9.07 12.29
CA ASN A 369 2.81 9.52 13.38
C ASN A 369 2.08 9.38 14.73
N HIS A 370 2.85 9.43 15.81
CA HIS A 370 2.34 9.25 17.18
C HIS A 370 1.17 10.19 17.54
N GLU A 371 1.26 11.46 17.16
CA GLU A 371 0.21 12.45 17.46
C GLU A 371 -1.11 12.12 16.77
N ASP A 372 -1.06 11.76 15.48
CA ASP A 372 -2.24 11.39 14.71
C ASP A 372 -2.85 10.07 15.20
N ASN A 373 -2.00 9.07 15.51
CA ASN A 373 -2.43 7.79 16.07
C ASN A 373 -3.13 7.99 17.41
N ALA A 374 -2.58 8.83 18.29
CA ALA A 374 -3.19 9.15 19.58
C ALA A 374 -4.57 9.85 19.44
N LYS A 375 -4.73 10.73 18.44
CA LYS A 375 -6.04 11.36 18.15
C LYS A 375 -7.08 10.31 17.76
N LEU A 376 -6.73 9.36 16.89
CA LEU A 376 -7.63 8.28 16.49
C LEU A 376 -7.99 7.38 17.68
N VAL A 377 -7.01 6.96 18.47
CA VAL A 377 -7.23 6.10 19.65
C VAL A 377 -8.12 6.80 20.68
N ASN A 378 -7.92 8.09 20.91
CA ASN A 378 -8.76 8.86 21.85
C ASN A 378 -10.21 8.92 21.33
N ALA A 379 -10.43 9.16 20.04
CA ALA A 379 -11.77 9.13 19.45
C ALA A 379 -12.43 7.74 19.62
N PHE A 380 -11.69 6.66 19.40
CA PHE A 380 -12.19 5.31 19.63
C PHE A 380 -12.51 5.03 21.11
N LYS A 381 -11.70 5.52 22.05
CA LYS A 381 -11.98 5.39 23.49
C LYS A 381 -13.26 6.11 23.90
N GLU A 382 -13.50 7.31 23.38
CA GLU A 382 -14.75 8.04 23.63
C GLU A 382 -15.98 7.29 23.08
N ILE A 383 -15.86 6.71 21.87
CA ILE A 383 -16.91 5.87 21.28
C ILE A 383 -17.12 4.60 22.12
N ASP A 384 -16.06 3.95 22.58
CA ASP A 384 -16.12 2.73 23.40
C ASP A 384 -16.86 2.97 24.73
N GLU A 385 -16.62 4.12 25.37
CA GLU A 385 -17.35 4.51 26.58
C GLU A 385 -18.84 4.79 26.31
N GLN A 386 -19.18 5.42 25.17
CA GLN A 386 -20.57 5.62 24.77
C GLN A 386 -21.27 4.27 24.52
N CYS A 387 -20.63 3.33 23.82
CA CYS A 387 -21.16 1.99 23.60
C CYS A 387 -21.40 1.23 24.90
N LYS A 388 -20.50 1.32 25.89
CA LYS A 388 -20.66 0.71 27.21
C LYS A 388 -21.84 1.29 28.01
N GLN A 389 -22.12 2.60 27.86
CA GLN A 389 -23.25 3.25 28.51
C GLN A 389 -24.60 2.85 27.90
N MET A 390 -24.65 2.60 26.57
CA MET A 390 -25.85 2.14 25.87
C MET A 390 -26.24 0.67 26.20
N MET A 391 -25.27 -0.14 26.64
CA MET A 391 -25.50 -1.54 27.00
C MET A 391 -25.89 -1.74 28.48
N LYS A 392 -25.82 -0.70 29.32
CA LYS A 392 -26.27 -0.68 30.72
C LYS A 392 -27.73 -0.19 30.83
#